data_57bbe6ccf91449cf8f052a987e6909ea
#
_entry.id   57bbe6ccf91449cf8f052a987e6909ea
#
_cell.length_a   1.000
_cell.length_b   1.000
_cell.length_c   1.000
_cell.angle_alpha   90.00
_cell.angle_beta   90.00
_cell.angle_gamma   90.00
#
_symmetry.space_group_name_H-M   'P 1'
#
loop_
_entity.id
_entity.type
_entity.pdbx_description
1 polymer ?
#
loop_
_entity_poly.entity_id
_entity_poly.type
_entity_poly.pdbx_seq_one_letter_code
_entity_poly.pdbx_strand_id
1 'polypeptide(L)'
;LAITNKNSKNFFIGSNGRLIPVNQVELSYNELPFVYSKSNYIDFIKLKKIIDESKFQFEQIESFYYFPSNRWDIKTKDGFLIKLPEKNIAESLKFVALIKINEEFKDKKTIDLRISNNIVLSNE
;
A
#
# COMPACT_ATOMS: atom_id res chain seq x y z
N LEU A 1 6.51 8.21 7.66
CA LEU A 1 5.87 6.94 7.33
C LEU A 1 5.99 6.58 5.85
N ALA A 2 5.92 7.56 4.99
CA ALA A 2 5.94 7.36 3.54
C ALA A 2 6.33 8.67 2.85
N ILE A 3 6.49 8.61 1.53
CA ILE A 3 6.85 9.75 0.71
C ILE A 3 5.76 9.97 -0.32
N THR A 4 5.45 11.22 -0.59
CA THR A 4 4.52 11.60 -1.65
C THR A 4 5.04 12.80 -2.41
N ASN A 5 4.44 13.07 -3.58
CA ASN A 5 4.76 14.23 -4.39
C ASN A 5 3.53 15.13 -4.49
N LYS A 6 3.73 16.41 -4.24
CA LYS A 6 2.68 17.42 -4.37
C LYS A 6 3.27 18.68 -4.95
N ASN A 7 2.68 19.18 -6.03
CA ASN A 7 3.15 20.38 -6.71
C ASN A 7 4.64 20.28 -7.11
N SER A 8 5.05 19.11 -7.61
CA SER A 8 6.41 18.79 -8.06
C SER A 8 7.47 18.79 -6.95
N LYS A 9 7.04 18.69 -5.68
CA LYS A 9 7.93 18.59 -4.52
C LYS A 9 7.65 17.33 -3.74
N ASN A 10 8.69 16.74 -3.18
CA ASN A 10 8.57 15.55 -2.35
C ASN A 10 8.38 15.92 -0.88
N PHE A 11 7.51 15.17 -0.23
CA PHE A 11 7.20 15.34 1.20
C PHE A 11 7.20 14.00 1.89
N PHE A 12 7.58 14.01 3.19
CA PHE A 12 7.28 12.90 4.08
C PHE A 12 5.85 13.02 4.59
N ILE A 13 5.18 11.90 4.72
CA ILE A 13 3.87 11.84 5.38
C ILE A 13 4.11 11.47 6.83
N GLY A 14 3.80 12.36 7.75
CA GLY A 14 3.94 12.12 9.18
C GLY A 14 2.80 11.26 9.73
N SER A 15 2.93 10.86 10.99
CA SER A 15 1.96 9.97 11.64
C SER A 15 0.56 10.57 11.78
N ASN A 16 0.45 11.88 11.68
CA ASN A 16 -0.83 12.61 11.73
C ASN A 16 -1.35 13.00 10.34
N GLY A 17 -0.73 12.49 9.27
CA GLY A 17 -1.10 12.83 7.90
C GLY A 17 -0.54 14.16 7.39
N ARG A 18 0.24 14.87 8.20
CA ARG A 18 0.85 16.14 7.77
C ARG A 18 2.03 15.89 6.86
N LEU A 19 2.20 16.79 5.89
CA LEU A 19 3.33 16.73 4.95
C LEU A 19 4.50 17.55 5.50
N ILE A 20 5.68 16.93 5.46
CA ILE A 20 6.93 17.56 5.91
C ILE A 20 7.88 17.57 4.72
N PRO A 21 8.38 18.75 4.30
CA PRO A 21 9.31 18.80 3.17
C PRO A 21 10.54 17.92 3.40
N VAL A 22 10.93 17.17 2.37
CA VAL A 22 12.05 16.23 2.46
C VAL A 22 13.34 16.92 2.85
N ASN A 23 13.56 18.13 2.39
CA ASN A 23 14.78 18.88 2.69
C ASN A 23 14.92 19.33 4.14
N GLN A 24 13.89 19.16 4.97
CA GLN A 24 13.91 19.49 6.39
C GLN A 24 14.17 18.30 7.30
N VAL A 25 14.37 17.12 6.72
CA VAL A 25 14.54 15.89 7.50
C VAL A 25 15.78 15.15 7.02
N GLU A 26 16.67 14.83 7.95
CA GLU A 26 17.91 14.11 7.68
C GLU A 26 17.71 12.60 7.84
N LEU A 27 16.77 12.05 7.07
CA LEU A 27 16.49 10.62 7.10
C LEU A 27 16.70 10.03 5.71
N SER A 28 17.24 8.81 5.69
CA SER A 28 17.24 8.04 4.47
C SER A 28 15.82 7.66 4.14
N TYR A 29 15.31 8.12 3.00
CA TYR A 29 13.94 7.85 2.59
C TYR A 29 13.84 6.82 1.45
N ASN A 30 14.96 6.21 1.06
CA ASN A 30 15.00 5.27 -0.05
C ASN A 30 14.21 3.99 0.21
N GLU A 31 14.01 3.65 1.48
CA GLU A 31 13.30 2.44 1.89
C GLU A 31 11.83 2.69 2.20
N LEU A 32 11.39 3.94 2.24
CA LEU A 32 10.01 4.27 2.52
C LEU A 32 9.14 4.08 1.28
N PRO A 33 7.90 3.62 1.45
CA PRO A 33 6.99 3.48 0.32
C PRO A 33 6.56 4.84 -0.21
N PHE A 34 6.18 4.86 -1.48
CA PHE A 34 5.66 6.07 -2.13
C PHE A 34 4.13 6.01 -2.20
N VAL A 35 3.49 7.13 -1.86
CA VAL A 35 2.03 7.23 -1.88
C VAL A 35 1.58 8.11 -3.04
N TYR A 36 0.84 7.53 -3.98
CA TYR A 36 0.25 8.24 -5.11
C TYR A 36 -1.18 8.60 -4.74
N SER A 37 -1.38 9.82 -4.25
CA SER A 37 -2.70 10.34 -3.90
C SER A 37 -2.71 11.84 -4.18
N LYS A 38 -3.83 12.35 -4.69
CA LYS A 38 -3.97 13.79 -4.96
C LYS A 38 -4.36 14.59 -3.73
N SER A 39 -4.88 13.93 -2.72
CA SER A 39 -5.35 14.60 -1.51
C SER A 39 -5.60 13.58 -0.40
N ASN A 40 -5.77 14.08 0.83
CA ASN A 40 -6.27 13.30 1.96
C ASN A 40 -5.35 12.15 2.39
N TYR A 41 -4.22 12.53 2.96
CA TYR A 41 -3.28 11.55 3.52
C TYR A 41 -3.77 10.93 4.82
N ILE A 42 -4.88 11.41 5.38
CA ILE A 42 -5.52 10.79 6.54
C ILE A 42 -6.00 9.38 6.19
N ASP A 43 -6.52 9.18 4.98
CA ASP A 43 -6.91 7.84 4.54
C ASP A 43 -5.72 6.90 4.45
N PHE A 44 -4.55 7.41 4.07
CA PHE A 44 -3.32 6.63 4.10
C PHE A 44 -2.96 6.20 5.53
N ILE A 45 -3.08 7.10 6.50
CA ILE A 45 -2.80 6.79 7.89
C ILE A 45 -3.74 5.69 8.41
N LYS A 46 -5.02 5.77 8.04
CA LYS A 46 -5.99 4.73 8.39
C LYS A 46 -5.60 3.37 7.78
N LEU A 47 -5.19 3.37 6.54
CA LEU A 47 -4.74 2.14 5.87
C LEU A 47 -3.50 1.57 6.55
N LYS A 48 -2.53 2.41 6.87
CA LYS A 48 -1.31 1.96 7.55
C LYS A 48 -1.63 1.30 8.89
N LYS A 49 -2.57 1.87 9.65
CA LYS A 49 -2.98 1.27 10.91
C LYS A 49 -3.57 -0.13 10.69
N ILE A 50 -4.39 -0.30 9.66
CA ILE A 50 -4.95 -1.60 9.31
C ILE A 50 -3.84 -2.58 8.92
N ILE A 51 -2.87 -2.14 8.15
CA ILE A 51 -1.73 -2.97 7.74
C ILE A 51 -0.94 -3.42 8.97
N ASP A 52 -0.65 -2.52 9.88
CA ASP A 52 0.11 -2.84 11.08
C ASP A 52 -0.62 -3.87 11.95
N GLU A 53 -1.94 -3.79 12.02
CA GLU A 53 -2.76 -4.74 12.78
C GLU A 53 -2.91 -6.10 12.09
N SER A 54 -2.74 -6.14 10.77
CA SER A 54 -2.95 -7.34 9.95
C SER A 54 -1.76 -8.29 9.91
N LYS A 55 -0.62 -7.90 10.46
CA LYS A 55 0.65 -8.60 10.36
C LYS A 55 1.27 -8.62 8.97
N PHE A 56 0.69 -7.93 8.00
CA PHE A 56 1.33 -7.73 6.72
C PHE A 56 2.52 -6.78 6.92
N GLN A 57 3.67 -7.10 6.34
CA GLN A 57 4.88 -6.32 6.58
C GLN A 57 4.89 -5.06 5.74
N PHE A 58 4.73 -3.93 6.40
CA PHE A 58 4.73 -2.62 5.75
C PHE A 58 6.01 -2.37 4.94
N GLU A 59 7.14 -2.87 5.43
CA GLU A 59 8.44 -2.73 4.80
C GLU A 59 8.53 -3.41 3.44
N GLN A 60 7.64 -4.34 3.14
CA GLN A 60 7.58 -5.02 1.85
C GLN A 60 6.86 -4.22 0.79
N ILE A 61 6.27 -3.08 1.15
CA ILE A 61 5.47 -2.28 0.23
C ILE A 61 6.36 -1.24 -0.44
N GLU A 62 6.32 -1.21 -1.79
CA GLU A 62 7.03 -0.22 -2.59
C GLU A 62 6.21 1.05 -2.76
N SER A 63 4.90 0.90 -3.06
CA SER A 63 4.06 2.05 -3.36
C SER A 63 2.58 1.77 -3.09
N PHE A 64 1.85 2.85 -2.87
CA PHE A 64 0.41 2.87 -2.66
C PHE A 64 -0.25 3.75 -3.72
N TYR A 65 -1.35 3.28 -4.27
CA TYR A 65 -2.13 4.04 -5.26
C TYR A 65 -3.55 4.22 -4.76
N TYR A 66 -3.98 5.46 -4.57
CA TYR A 66 -5.32 5.80 -4.12
C TYR A 66 -6.23 6.13 -5.28
N PHE A 67 -7.44 5.58 -5.26
CA PHE A 67 -8.46 5.80 -6.29
C PHE A 67 -9.64 6.56 -5.72
N PRO A 68 -10.33 7.39 -6.54
CA PRO A 68 -11.48 8.18 -6.07
C PRO A 68 -12.62 7.38 -5.45
N SER A 69 -12.68 6.08 -5.72
CA SER A 69 -13.68 5.18 -5.12
C SER A 69 -13.35 4.78 -3.67
N ASN A 70 -12.41 5.47 -3.03
CA ASN A 70 -11.90 5.14 -1.69
C ASN A 70 -11.26 3.76 -1.62
N ARG A 71 -10.57 3.38 -2.68
CA ARG A 71 -9.93 2.08 -2.80
C ARG A 71 -8.44 2.27 -3.01
N TRP A 72 -7.66 1.32 -2.51
CA TRP A 72 -6.21 1.34 -2.63
C TRP A 72 -5.69 0.13 -3.41
N ASP A 73 -4.69 0.36 -4.25
CA ASP A 73 -3.81 -0.69 -4.75
C ASP A 73 -2.47 -0.57 -4.04
N ILE A 74 -1.84 -1.72 -3.78
CA ILE A 74 -0.53 -1.79 -3.15
C ILE A 74 0.40 -2.54 -4.09
N LYS A 75 1.58 -1.97 -4.35
CA LYS A 75 2.64 -2.66 -5.08
C LYS A 75 3.74 -3.05 -4.11
N THR A 76 4.10 -4.33 -4.09
CA THR A 76 5.15 -4.84 -3.21
C THR A 76 6.52 -4.77 -3.90
N LYS A 77 7.58 -4.82 -3.09
CA LYS A 77 8.96 -4.77 -3.60
C LYS A 77 9.30 -6.00 -4.44
N ASP A 78 8.65 -7.11 -4.21
CA ASP A 78 8.83 -8.34 -4.99
C ASP A 78 7.93 -8.42 -6.22
N GLY A 79 7.24 -7.34 -6.57
CA GLY A 79 6.55 -7.20 -7.85
C GLY A 79 5.08 -7.57 -7.87
N PHE A 80 4.45 -7.83 -6.72
CA PHE A 80 3.01 -8.09 -6.68
C PHE A 80 2.22 -6.78 -6.69
N LEU A 81 1.15 -6.77 -7.47
CA LEU A 81 0.16 -5.71 -7.41
C LEU A 81 -1.08 -6.26 -6.70
N ILE A 82 -1.43 -5.65 -5.58
CA ILE A 82 -2.55 -6.07 -4.76
C ILE A 82 -3.66 -5.04 -4.88
N LYS A 83 -4.81 -5.46 -5.41
CA LYS A 83 -5.98 -4.59 -5.55
C LYS A 83 -6.90 -4.84 -4.37
N LEU A 84 -6.91 -3.92 -3.41
CA LEU A 84 -7.68 -4.08 -2.18
C LEU A 84 -9.15 -3.72 -2.37
N PRO A 85 -10.05 -4.34 -1.60
CA PRO A 85 -11.46 -3.94 -1.59
C PRO A 85 -11.65 -2.65 -0.79
N GLU A 86 -12.86 -2.09 -0.86
CA GLU A 86 -13.22 -0.93 -0.03
C GLU A 86 -13.38 -1.31 1.44
N LYS A 87 -13.83 -2.54 1.72
CA LYS A 87 -14.13 -3.04 3.07
C LYS A 87 -13.38 -4.34 3.32
N ASN A 88 -13.23 -4.68 4.60
CA ASN A 88 -12.59 -5.93 5.03
C ASN A 88 -11.12 -6.01 4.58
N ILE A 89 -10.43 -4.89 4.64
CA ILE A 89 -9.04 -4.79 4.19
C ILE A 89 -8.12 -5.70 5.00
N ALA A 90 -8.32 -5.76 6.32
CA ALA A 90 -7.49 -6.58 7.20
C ALA A 90 -7.55 -8.06 6.83
N GLU A 91 -8.76 -8.57 6.56
CA GLU A 91 -8.94 -9.97 6.14
C GLU A 91 -8.30 -10.21 4.78
N SER A 92 -8.46 -9.26 3.86
CA SER A 92 -7.84 -9.35 2.53
C SER A 92 -6.33 -9.44 2.63
N LEU A 93 -5.71 -8.67 3.50
CA LEU A 93 -4.26 -8.71 3.70
C LEU A 93 -3.79 -10.02 4.30
N LYS A 94 -4.58 -10.65 5.17
CA LYS A 94 -4.27 -11.99 5.67
C LYS A 94 -4.26 -13.03 4.54
N PHE A 95 -5.22 -12.95 3.62
CA PHE A 95 -5.23 -13.83 2.45
C PHE A 95 -4.01 -13.60 1.57
N VAL A 96 -3.61 -12.35 1.37
CA VAL A 96 -2.40 -12.03 0.59
C VAL A 96 -1.18 -12.70 1.21
N ALA A 97 -1.03 -12.62 2.52
CA ALA A 97 0.11 -13.25 3.21
C ALA A 97 0.14 -14.76 2.96
N LEU A 98 -1.02 -15.42 3.01
CA LEU A 98 -1.12 -16.86 2.73
C LEU A 98 -0.78 -17.19 1.28
N ILE A 99 -1.24 -16.38 0.34
CA ILE A 99 -0.96 -16.58 -1.09
C ILE A 99 0.53 -16.44 -1.37
N LYS A 100 1.17 -15.45 -0.76
CA LYS A 100 2.60 -15.18 -1.03
C LYS A 100 3.52 -16.28 -0.52
N ILE A 101 3.15 -16.99 0.54
CA ILE A 101 3.97 -18.10 1.05
C ILE A 101 3.68 -19.43 0.33
N ASN A 102 2.64 -19.47 -0.51
CA ASN A 102 2.28 -20.68 -1.25
C ASN A 102 2.99 -20.67 -2.60
N GLU A 103 3.85 -21.65 -2.83
CA GLU A 103 4.63 -21.73 -4.07
C GLU A 103 3.79 -21.88 -5.33
N GLU A 104 2.56 -22.40 -5.23
CA GLU A 104 1.67 -22.51 -6.38
C GLU A 104 1.33 -21.15 -6.98
N PHE A 105 1.42 -20.07 -6.20
CA PHE A 105 1.02 -18.74 -6.63
C PHE A 105 2.20 -17.79 -6.84
N LYS A 106 3.44 -18.25 -6.72
CA LYS A 106 4.61 -17.38 -6.81
C LYS A 106 4.76 -16.69 -8.18
N ASP A 107 4.19 -17.30 -9.22
CA ASP A 107 4.23 -16.72 -10.58
C ASP A 107 3.13 -15.69 -10.81
N LYS A 108 2.22 -15.53 -9.87
CA LYS A 108 1.12 -14.57 -10.00
C LYS A 108 1.60 -13.19 -9.60
N LYS A 109 1.36 -12.20 -10.45
CA LYS A 109 1.81 -10.82 -10.24
C LYS A 109 0.73 -9.89 -9.76
N THR A 110 -0.53 -10.22 -10.02
CA THR A 110 -1.67 -9.42 -9.58
C THR A 110 -2.60 -10.25 -8.73
N ILE A 111 -2.95 -9.72 -7.56
CA ILE A 111 -3.90 -10.32 -6.64
C ILE A 111 -5.07 -9.34 -6.50
N ASP A 112 -6.21 -9.68 -7.09
CA ASP A 112 -7.38 -8.81 -7.14
C ASP A 112 -8.40 -9.26 -6.10
N LEU A 113 -8.63 -8.42 -5.10
CA LEU A 113 -9.52 -8.70 -3.97
C LEU A 113 -10.71 -7.75 -3.93
N ARG A 114 -10.97 -7.03 -5.05
CA ARG A 114 -12.00 -6.00 -5.09
C ARG A 114 -13.41 -6.54 -4.97
N ILE A 115 -13.63 -7.77 -5.40
CA ILE A 115 -14.95 -8.39 -5.37
C ILE A 115 -15.06 -9.29 -4.15
N SER A 116 -16.11 -9.07 -3.35
CA SER A 116 -16.36 -9.83 -2.14
C SER A 116 -16.46 -11.33 -2.44
N ASN A 117 -15.79 -12.15 -1.62
CA ASN A 117 -15.77 -13.62 -1.74
C ASN A 117 -15.16 -14.13 -3.05
N ASN A 118 -14.38 -13.29 -3.74
CA ASN A 118 -13.79 -13.69 -5.01
C ASN A 118 -12.37 -13.14 -5.10
N ILE A 119 -11.39 -14.03 -5.26
CA ILE A 119 -9.98 -13.66 -5.40
C ILE A 119 -9.56 -14.01 -6.82
N VAL A 120 -9.08 -13.01 -7.56
CA VAL A 120 -8.59 -13.21 -8.92
C VAL A 120 -7.07 -13.06 -8.94
N LEU A 121 -6.38 -14.08 -9.43
CA LEU A 121 -4.93 -14.09 -9.55
C LEU A 121 -4.55 -14.01 -11.02
N SER A 122 -3.51 -13.24 -11.32
CA SER A 122 -3.06 -13.01 -12.69
C SER A 122 -1.54 -12.97 -12.77
N ASN A 123 -1.00 -13.38 -13.91
CA ASN A 123 0.42 -13.28 -14.22
C ASN A 123 0.82 -11.89 -14.73
N GLU A 124 -0.15 -11.03 -15.00
CA GLU A 124 0.07 -9.71 -15.58
C GLU A 124 0.21 -8.60 -14.55
#